data_f93560e08920635ccc95bed985d76ef5
#
_entry.id   f93560e08920635ccc95bed985d76ef5
#
_cell.length_a   1.000
_cell.length_b   1.000
_cell.length_c   1.000
_cell.angle_alpha   90.00
_cell.angle_beta   90.00
_cell.angle_gamma   90.00
#
_symmetry.space_group_name_H-M   'P 1'
#
loop_
_entity.id
_entity.type
_entity.pdbx_description
1 polymer ?
#
loop_
_entity_poly.entity_id
_entity_poly.type
_entity_poly.pdbx_seq_one_letter_code
_entity_poly.pdbx_strand_id
1 'polypeptide(L)'
;MKEYLPEEKVTEINISEKTSNENISKVTVCRNCGSNEIEVFFSVKNVPVHSVLLVYSKQEAFDFPRGNIELGFCHKCGFISNLAFEPEKLNYSSNYEETQGFSDTFNLFHRNLAQKLIAKYELFGKDIIEIGCGKGEFLSMLCEIGNNRGIGFDPAYISERNNSPAKDRIMFIEDFYSEKYSHYKADFICCKMTLEHIPDTFEFVSMVRRAIGDNLKTTV
;
A
#
# COMPACT_ATOMS: atom_id res chain seq x y z
N MET A 1 10.14 -42.41 -6.50
CA MET A 1 11.33 -42.07 -5.67
C MET A 1 11.22 -40.59 -5.38
N LYS A 2 10.94 -40.22 -4.13
CA LYS A 2 10.93 -38.84 -3.65
C LYS A 2 12.33 -38.57 -3.11
N GLU A 3 13.08 -37.69 -3.78
CA GLU A 3 14.33 -37.19 -3.22
C GLU A 3 14.02 -36.14 -2.17
N TYR A 4 14.43 -36.39 -0.96
CA TYR A 4 14.43 -35.46 0.16
C TYR A 4 15.58 -34.48 -0.02
N LEU A 5 15.29 -33.20 0.01
CA LEU A 5 16.29 -32.12 0.17
C LEU A 5 16.77 -32.13 1.62
N PRO A 6 18.08 -31.90 1.88
CA PRO A 6 18.62 -31.89 3.23
C PRO A 6 18.13 -30.68 4.03
N GLU A 7 17.84 -30.91 5.31
CA GLU A 7 17.53 -29.86 6.30
C GLU A 7 18.74 -28.93 6.48
N GLU A 8 18.60 -27.68 6.00
CA GLU A 8 19.55 -26.64 6.36
C GLU A 8 19.31 -26.23 7.81
N LYS A 9 20.39 -26.31 8.58
CA LYS A 9 20.43 -25.89 10.00
C LYS A 9 20.09 -24.41 10.10
N VAL A 10 18.99 -24.11 10.80
CA VAL A 10 18.69 -22.79 11.28
C VAL A 10 19.79 -22.39 12.27
N THR A 11 20.69 -21.50 11.86
CA THR A 11 21.69 -20.91 12.76
C THR A 11 20.95 -19.91 13.67
N GLU A 12 20.98 -20.20 14.97
CA GLU A 12 20.51 -19.28 16.00
C GLU A 12 21.27 -17.94 15.88
N ILE A 13 20.51 -16.88 15.60
CA ILE A 13 21.04 -15.51 15.60
C ILE A 13 21.20 -15.10 17.07
N ASN A 14 22.43 -15.10 17.57
CA ASN A 14 22.79 -14.58 18.88
C ASN A 14 22.49 -13.06 18.93
N ILE A 15 21.43 -12.70 19.66
CA ILE A 15 21.12 -11.31 20.01
C ILE A 15 21.89 -10.95 21.28
N SER A 16 23.16 -10.59 21.17
CA SER A 16 23.90 -9.88 22.22
C SER A 16 25.14 -9.21 21.65
N GLU A 17 25.01 -8.00 21.16
CA GLU A 17 26.08 -7.00 21.24
C GLU A 17 25.48 -5.65 21.61
N LYS A 18 25.69 -5.28 22.87
CA LYS A 18 25.57 -3.90 23.35
C LYS A 18 26.66 -3.07 22.67
N THR A 19 26.28 -2.26 21.71
CA THR A 19 27.18 -1.23 21.19
C THR A 19 26.73 0.14 21.70
N SER A 20 27.69 0.80 22.24
CA SER A 20 27.77 2.13 22.80
C SER A 20 27.00 3.23 22.06
N ASN A 21 26.32 4.02 22.88
CA ASN A 21 25.71 5.34 22.66
C ASN A 21 26.41 6.23 21.63
N GLU A 22 25.69 6.51 20.53
CA GLU A 22 25.66 7.86 19.98
C GLU A 22 24.20 8.32 20.08
N ASN A 23 23.90 8.98 21.21
CA ASN A 23 22.64 9.64 21.48
C ASN A 23 22.53 10.93 20.66
N ILE A 24 21.98 10.87 19.49
CA ILE A 24 21.19 11.98 18.96
C ILE A 24 19.74 11.52 19.14
N SER A 25 19.11 11.95 20.21
CA SER A 25 17.69 11.73 20.45
C SER A 25 16.90 12.56 19.42
N LYS A 26 16.66 11.99 18.23
CA LYS A 26 15.54 12.42 17.39
C LYS A 26 14.30 12.20 18.25
N VAL A 27 13.67 13.29 18.71
CA VAL A 27 12.37 13.21 19.35
C VAL A 27 11.43 12.61 18.32
N THR A 28 11.19 11.33 18.46
CA THR A 28 10.35 10.58 17.51
C THR A 28 8.92 10.64 18.05
N VAL A 29 8.05 11.31 17.31
CA VAL A 29 6.61 11.35 17.60
C VAL A 29 5.86 10.40 16.69
N CYS A 30 4.79 9.84 17.21
CA CYS A 30 3.88 9.00 16.43
C CYS A 30 3.25 9.82 15.30
N ARG A 31 3.46 9.41 14.07
CA ARG A 31 2.92 10.08 12.89
C ARG A 31 1.40 10.05 12.82
N ASN A 32 0.77 9.13 13.56
CA ASN A 32 -0.70 9.01 13.60
C ASN A 32 -1.34 9.90 14.68
N CYS A 33 -0.80 9.97 15.90
CA CYS A 33 -1.45 10.68 17.01
C CYS A 33 -0.59 11.74 17.71
N GLY A 34 0.65 11.96 17.25
CA GLY A 34 1.58 12.95 17.80
C GLY A 34 2.17 12.59 19.18
N SER A 35 1.87 11.42 19.75
CA SER A 35 2.44 10.98 21.02
C SER A 35 3.94 10.66 20.91
N ASN A 36 4.66 10.90 22.00
CA ASN A 36 6.07 10.47 22.15
C ASN A 36 6.23 9.11 22.85
N GLU A 37 5.13 8.43 23.16
CA GLU A 37 5.10 7.12 23.80
C GLU A 37 5.33 6.00 22.75
N ILE A 38 6.52 5.99 22.15
CA ILE A 38 6.90 5.01 21.12
C ILE A 38 7.99 4.09 21.68
N GLU A 39 7.79 2.80 21.48
CA GLU A 39 8.77 1.75 21.76
C GLU A 39 9.25 1.11 20.46
N VAL A 40 10.59 1.11 20.25
CA VAL A 40 11.20 0.37 19.15
C VAL A 40 11.28 -1.10 19.53
N PHE A 41 10.66 -1.95 18.74
CA PHE A 41 10.61 -3.40 19.01
C PHE A 41 11.31 -4.25 17.95
N PHE A 42 11.66 -3.67 16.78
CA PHE A 42 12.33 -4.39 15.70
C PHE A 42 13.23 -3.46 14.91
N SER A 43 14.43 -3.91 14.54
CA SER A 43 15.36 -3.14 13.71
C SER A 43 16.15 -4.04 12.76
N VAL A 44 16.22 -3.64 11.49
CA VAL A 44 17.10 -4.23 10.47
C VAL A 44 17.80 -3.10 9.73
N LYS A 45 19.13 -3.21 9.62
CA LYS A 45 19.96 -2.19 8.97
C LYS A 45 20.31 -2.59 7.55
N ASN A 46 20.51 -1.56 6.71
CA ASN A 46 21.11 -1.70 5.40
C ASN A 46 20.35 -2.68 4.45
N VAL A 47 19.04 -2.57 4.40
CA VAL A 47 18.18 -3.34 3.49
C VAL A 47 17.89 -2.55 2.20
N PRO A 48 17.67 -3.20 1.05
CA PRO A 48 17.19 -2.50 -0.15
C PRO A 48 15.88 -1.75 0.13
N VAL A 49 15.76 -0.52 -0.38
CA VAL A 49 14.59 0.35 -0.08
C VAL A 49 13.32 -0.03 -0.85
N HIS A 50 13.44 -0.88 -1.87
CA HIS A 50 12.32 -1.42 -2.62
C HIS A 50 12.39 -2.94 -2.71
N SER A 51 11.22 -3.59 -2.76
CA SER A 51 11.06 -5.03 -2.98
C SER A 51 10.52 -5.37 -4.37
N VAL A 52 9.95 -4.40 -5.08
CA VAL A 52 9.18 -4.63 -6.32
C VAL A 52 9.63 -3.76 -7.51
N LEU A 53 10.77 -3.08 -7.40
CA LEU A 53 11.47 -2.53 -8.55
C LEU A 53 12.35 -3.61 -9.18
N LEU A 54 12.07 -3.93 -10.43
CA LEU A 54 12.86 -4.90 -11.17
C LEU A 54 14.21 -4.32 -11.56
N VAL A 55 15.28 -5.07 -11.28
CA VAL A 55 16.64 -4.77 -11.71
C VAL A 55 17.14 -5.87 -12.65
N TYR A 56 17.92 -5.49 -13.65
CA TYR A 56 18.25 -6.39 -14.78
C TYR A 56 19.68 -6.92 -14.73
N SER A 57 20.49 -6.51 -13.75
CA SER A 57 21.84 -7.00 -13.57
C SER A 57 22.18 -7.23 -12.09
N LYS A 58 23.14 -8.17 -11.86
CA LYS A 58 23.65 -8.45 -10.52
C LYS A 58 24.33 -7.21 -9.90
N GLN A 59 25.03 -6.42 -10.70
CA GLN A 59 25.70 -5.22 -10.23
C GLN A 59 24.68 -4.17 -9.76
N GLU A 60 23.64 -3.93 -10.55
CA GLU A 60 22.54 -3.01 -10.18
C GLU A 60 21.85 -3.44 -8.88
N ALA A 61 21.66 -4.75 -8.66
CA ALA A 61 21.09 -5.25 -7.41
C ALA A 61 22.00 -5.03 -6.20
N PHE A 62 23.33 -5.12 -6.37
CA PHE A 62 24.29 -4.82 -5.29
C PHE A 62 24.38 -3.33 -4.97
N ASP A 63 24.30 -2.48 -6.00
CA ASP A 63 24.42 -1.02 -5.87
C ASP A 63 23.06 -0.36 -5.53
N PHE A 64 22.00 -1.17 -5.39
CA PHE A 64 20.65 -0.67 -5.13
C PHE A 64 20.60 0.16 -3.83
N PRO A 65 19.90 1.31 -3.81
CA PRO A 65 19.77 2.15 -2.63
C PRO A 65 19.30 1.37 -1.40
N ARG A 66 19.90 1.67 -0.26
CA ARG A 66 19.64 0.99 1.01
C ARG A 66 19.21 1.94 2.10
N GLY A 67 18.39 1.45 3.00
CA GLY A 67 17.90 2.17 4.17
C GLY A 67 17.85 1.26 5.39
N ASN A 68 17.27 1.79 6.46
CA ASN A 68 17.05 1.03 7.68
C ASN A 68 15.55 0.82 7.92
N ILE A 69 15.22 -0.30 8.54
CA ILE A 69 13.91 -0.54 9.12
C ILE A 69 14.07 -0.43 10.64
N GLU A 70 13.28 0.44 11.26
CA GLU A 70 13.20 0.58 12.71
C GLU A 70 11.71 0.72 13.06
N LEU A 71 11.08 -0.40 13.45
CA LEU A 71 9.65 -0.41 13.73
C LEU A 71 9.39 0.05 15.16
N GLY A 72 8.63 1.14 15.29
CA GLY A 72 8.14 1.67 16.54
C GLY A 72 6.65 1.43 16.74
N PHE A 73 6.28 0.97 17.92
CA PHE A 73 4.91 0.79 18.39
C PHE A 73 4.52 1.99 19.27
N CYS A 74 3.42 2.65 18.95
CA CYS A 74 2.87 3.72 19.77
C CYS A 74 1.94 3.18 20.85
N HIS A 75 2.30 3.29 22.13
CA HIS A 75 1.48 2.81 23.25
C HIS A 75 0.15 3.55 23.40
N LYS A 76 0.05 4.81 22.89
CA LYS A 76 -1.16 5.61 22.98
C LYS A 76 -2.24 5.20 21.98
N CYS A 77 -1.86 4.89 20.71
CA CYS A 77 -2.85 4.63 19.65
C CYS A 77 -2.68 3.28 18.94
N GLY A 78 -1.67 2.47 19.30
CA GLY A 78 -1.42 1.17 18.70
C GLY A 78 -0.78 1.22 17.29
N PHE A 79 -0.46 2.40 16.75
CA PHE A 79 0.12 2.54 15.41
C PHE A 79 1.55 2.03 15.38
N ILE A 80 1.88 1.27 14.33
CA ILE A 80 3.24 0.81 14.05
C ILE A 80 3.74 1.53 12.79
N SER A 81 4.95 2.09 12.88
CA SER A 81 5.58 2.74 11.72
C SER A 81 7.08 2.51 11.68
N ASN A 82 7.67 2.60 10.48
CA ASN A 82 9.12 2.64 10.34
C ASN A 82 9.64 4.04 10.69
N LEU A 83 10.29 4.16 11.84
CA LEU A 83 10.84 5.42 12.35
C LEU A 83 12.07 5.91 11.55
N ALA A 84 12.76 4.98 10.88
CA ALA A 84 13.89 5.25 10.01
C ALA A 84 13.52 5.45 8.54
N PHE A 85 12.23 5.71 8.25
CA PHE A 85 11.74 5.90 6.89
C PHE A 85 12.28 7.20 6.27
N GLU A 86 12.90 7.08 5.09
CA GLU A 86 13.49 8.15 4.29
C GLU A 86 12.74 8.25 2.96
N PRO A 87 11.71 9.12 2.84
CA PRO A 87 10.83 9.18 1.66
C PRO A 87 11.57 9.54 0.36
N GLU A 88 12.67 10.29 0.45
CA GLU A 88 13.50 10.68 -0.69
C GLU A 88 14.22 9.51 -1.37
N LYS A 89 14.32 8.37 -0.69
CA LYS A 89 14.89 7.13 -1.26
C LYS A 89 13.87 6.31 -2.04
N LEU A 90 12.58 6.65 -1.95
CA LEU A 90 11.53 5.95 -2.67
C LEU A 90 11.29 6.59 -4.03
N ASN A 91 11.20 5.75 -5.05
CA ASN A 91 10.86 6.17 -6.40
C ASN A 91 9.71 5.30 -6.91
N TYR A 92 8.51 5.86 -6.93
CA TYR A 92 7.35 5.25 -7.56
C TYR A 92 7.36 5.65 -9.05
N SER A 93 7.81 4.73 -9.90
CA SER A 93 7.89 4.93 -11.34
C SER A 93 7.13 3.84 -12.10
N SER A 94 6.98 4.00 -13.41
CA SER A 94 6.37 2.99 -14.28
C SER A 94 7.10 1.62 -14.29
N ASN A 95 8.32 1.55 -13.72
CA ASN A 95 9.07 0.32 -13.54
C ASN A 95 8.70 -0.42 -12.24
N TYR A 96 7.81 0.15 -11.44
CA TYR A 96 7.29 -0.47 -10.25
C TYR A 96 6.33 -1.61 -10.63
N GLU A 97 6.66 -2.84 -10.21
CA GLU A 97 5.84 -4.02 -10.50
C GLU A 97 5.01 -4.38 -9.26
N GLU A 98 3.86 -3.72 -9.15
CA GLU A 98 2.96 -3.85 -8.02
C GLU A 98 1.96 -5.00 -8.14
N THR A 99 1.76 -5.52 -9.38
CA THR A 99 0.74 -6.54 -9.58
C THR A 99 1.18 -7.92 -9.13
N GLN A 100 0.27 -8.64 -8.52
CA GLN A 100 0.37 -10.07 -8.26
C GLN A 100 -0.57 -10.88 -9.18
N GLY A 101 -1.09 -10.26 -10.24
CA GLY A 101 -2.04 -10.84 -11.19
C GLY A 101 -1.54 -12.07 -11.95
N PHE A 102 -0.24 -12.40 -11.84
CA PHE A 102 0.35 -13.64 -12.36
C PHE A 102 0.00 -14.88 -11.52
N SER A 103 -0.51 -14.69 -10.30
CA SER A 103 -0.87 -15.77 -9.38
C SER A 103 -2.36 -16.09 -9.45
N ASP A 104 -2.71 -17.32 -9.83
CA ASP A 104 -4.10 -17.77 -9.84
C ASP A 104 -4.73 -17.69 -8.43
N THR A 105 -3.95 -17.97 -7.38
CA THR A 105 -4.38 -17.85 -6.00
C THR A 105 -4.74 -16.41 -5.66
N PHE A 106 -3.91 -15.45 -6.08
CA PHE A 106 -4.17 -14.02 -5.87
C PHE A 106 -5.39 -13.54 -6.65
N ASN A 107 -5.53 -13.96 -7.90
CA ASN A 107 -6.69 -13.63 -8.73
C ASN A 107 -8.00 -14.19 -8.14
N LEU A 108 -7.97 -15.41 -7.62
CA LEU A 108 -9.11 -15.99 -6.92
C LEU A 108 -9.43 -15.22 -5.63
N PHE A 109 -8.41 -14.84 -4.85
CA PHE A 109 -8.59 -14.01 -3.66
C PHE A 109 -9.22 -12.67 -4.01
N HIS A 110 -8.72 -11.97 -5.02
CA HIS A 110 -9.25 -10.68 -5.49
C HIS A 110 -10.71 -10.79 -5.92
N ARG A 111 -11.05 -11.80 -6.71
CA ARG A 111 -12.41 -12.03 -7.17
C ARG A 111 -13.36 -12.31 -6.00
N ASN A 112 -12.95 -13.15 -5.07
CA ASN A 112 -13.74 -13.47 -3.87
C ASN A 112 -13.93 -12.24 -2.98
N LEU A 113 -12.89 -11.40 -2.84
CA LEU A 113 -12.98 -10.15 -2.10
C LEU A 113 -13.96 -9.18 -2.76
N ALA A 114 -13.85 -8.97 -4.07
CA ALA A 114 -14.75 -8.11 -4.82
C ALA A 114 -16.22 -8.56 -4.68
N GLN A 115 -16.50 -9.86 -4.86
CA GLN A 115 -17.83 -10.42 -4.68
C GLN A 115 -18.38 -10.22 -3.26
N LYS A 116 -17.55 -10.42 -2.23
CA LYS A 116 -17.93 -10.20 -0.82
C LYS A 116 -18.27 -8.73 -0.56
N LEU A 117 -17.45 -7.79 -1.07
CA LEU A 117 -17.69 -6.36 -0.89
C LEU A 117 -18.96 -5.92 -1.61
N ILE A 118 -19.16 -6.37 -2.86
CA ILE A 118 -20.38 -6.09 -3.64
C ILE A 118 -21.61 -6.59 -2.90
N ALA A 119 -21.60 -7.83 -2.42
CA ALA A 119 -22.74 -8.40 -1.70
C ALA A 119 -22.98 -7.70 -0.35
N LYS A 120 -21.90 -7.41 0.41
CA LYS A 120 -22.01 -6.80 1.74
C LYS A 120 -22.51 -5.36 1.72
N TYR A 121 -22.08 -4.58 0.73
CA TYR A 121 -22.37 -3.15 0.64
C TYR A 121 -23.35 -2.81 -0.50
N GLU A 122 -23.96 -3.82 -1.10
CA GLU A 122 -24.95 -3.67 -2.19
C GLU A 122 -24.42 -2.80 -3.35
N LEU A 123 -23.19 -3.07 -3.75
CA LEU A 123 -22.51 -2.30 -4.80
C LEU A 123 -22.96 -2.75 -6.19
N PHE A 124 -24.18 -2.38 -6.57
CA PHE A 124 -24.74 -2.61 -7.89
C PHE A 124 -25.15 -1.28 -8.53
N GLY A 125 -24.54 -0.95 -9.68
CA GLY A 125 -24.77 0.31 -10.39
C GLY A 125 -24.31 1.54 -9.61
N LYS A 126 -23.32 1.39 -8.73
CA LYS A 126 -22.78 2.41 -7.82
C LYS A 126 -21.57 3.15 -8.41
N ASP A 127 -21.24 4.28 -7.79
CA ASP A 127 -20.02 5.02 -8.03
C ASP A 127 -18.94 4.58 -7.04
N ILE A 128 -17.78 4.17 -7.56
CA ILE A 128 -16.67 3.63 -6.77
C ILE A 128 -15.41 4.45 -7.02
N ILE A 129 -14.69 4.79 -5.96
CA ILE A 129 -13.34 5.36 -6.04
C ILE A 129 -12.35 4.35 -5.47
N GLU A 130 -11.27 4.07 -6.22
CA GLU A 130 -10.09 3.35 -5.70
C GLU A 130 -8.88 4.28 -5.67
N ILE A 131 -8.32 4.47 -4.48
CA ILE A 131 -7.12 5.28 -4.26
C ILE A 131 -5.91 4.34 -4.21
N GLY A 132 -4.91 4.60 -5.07
CA GLY A 132 -3.80 3.69 -5.31
C GLY A 132 -4.25 2.46 -6.09
N CYS A 133 -4.90 2.68 -7.24
CA CYS A 133 -5.49 1.60 -8.02
C CYS A 133 -4.45 0.76 -8.81
N GLY A 134 -3.18 1.16 -8.86
CA GLY A 134 -2.16 0.48 -9.63
C GLY A 134 -2.56 0.34 -11.10
N LYS A 135 -2.61 -0.89 -11.60
CA LYS A 135 -3.05 -1.20 -12.98
C LYS A 135 -4.59 -1.17 -13.15
N GLY A 136 -5.35 -0.83 -12.12
CA GLY A 136 -6.81 -0.75 -12.14
C GLY A 136 -7.52 -2.10 -12.12
N GLU A 137 -6.82 -3.19 -11.78
CA GLU A 137 -7.35 -4.56 -11.84
C GLU A 137 -8.52 -4.76 -10.88
N PHE A 138 -8.39 -4.28 -9.62
CA PHE A 138 -9.43 -4.47 -8.62
C PHE A 138 -10.65 -3.59 -8.85
N LEU A 139 -10.44 -2.31 -9.22
CA LEU A 139 -11.52 -1.40 -9.60
C LEU A 139 -12.30 -1.95 -10.80
N SER A 140 -11.58 -2.44 -11.82
CA SER A 140 -12.19 -3.06 -12.99
C SER A 140 -13.08 -4.22 -12.59
N MET A 141 -12.62 -5.09 -11.69
CA MET A 141 -13.37 -6.24 -11.20
C MET A 141 -14.64 -5.82 -10.43
N LEU A 142 -14.57 -4.79 -9.59
CA LEU A 142 -15.74 -4.22 -8.90
C LEU A 142 -16.76 -3.65 -9.91
N CYS A 143 -16.26 -3.00 -10.97
CA CYS A 143 -17.11 -2.43 -12.02
C CYS A 143 -17.73 -3.50 -12.93
N GLU A 144 -16.99 -4.57 -13.21
CA GLU A 144 -17.51 -5.69 -14.01
C GLU A 144 -18.61 -6.44 -13.29
N ILE A 145 -18.34 -6.92 -12.07
CA ILE A 145 -19.23 -7.80 -11.32
C ILE A 145 -20.49 -7.06 -10.87
N GLY A 146 -20.35 -5.83 -10.37
CA GLY A 146 -21.45 -5.03 -9.83
C GLY A 146 -22.12 -4.10 -10.85
N ASN A 147 -21.67 -4.10 -12.11
CA ASN A 147 -22.08 -3.12 -13.12
C ASN A 147 -21.91 -1.66 -12.63
N ASN A 148 -20.83 -1.40 -11.92
CA ASN A 148 -20.54 -0.11 -11.29
C ASN A 148 -19.81 0.85 -12.25
N ARG A 149 -19.72 2.13 -11.87
CA ARG A 149 -18.83 3.14 -12.43
C ARG A 149 -17.65 3.33 -11.52
N GLY A 150 -16.47 3.54 -12.07
CA GLY A 150 -15.23 3.65 -11.29
C GLY A 150 -14.42 4.91 -11.58
N ILE A 151 -13.71 5.40 -10.56
CA ILE A 151 -12.62 6.37 -10.71
C ILE A 151 -11.42 5.82 -9.95
N GLY A 152 -10.33 5.52 -10.68
CA GLY A 152 -9.07 5.07 -10.11
C GLY A 152 -8.04 6.18 -10.07
N PHE A 153 -7.33 6.31 -8.98
CA PHE A 153 -6.22 7.26 -8.81
C PHE A 153 -4.92 6.50 -8.57
N ASP A 154 -3.94 6.70 -9.44
CA ASP A 154 -2.59 6.18 -9.24
C ASP A 154 -1.59 6.93 -10.11
N PRO A 155 -0.47 7.47 -9.57
CA PRO A 155 0.52 8.20 -10.35
C PRO A 155 1.31 7.31 -11.33
N ALA A 156 1.29 5.99 -11.16
CA ALA A 156 1.99 5.03 -12.02
C ALA A 156 1.03 4.30 -12.99
N TYR A 157 -0.23 4.73 -13.07
CA TYR A 157 -1.20 4.12 -13.97
C TYR A 157 -0.80 4.26 -15.45
N ILE A 158 -0.99 3.19 -16.21
CA ILE A 158 -0.71 3.15 -17.66
C ILE A 158 -1.96 2.58 -18.36
N SER A 159 -2.61 3.41 -19.18
CA SER A 159 -3.92 3.12 -19.78
C SER A 159 -3.90 1.89 -20.69
N GLU A 160 -2.81 1.67 -21.44
CA GLU A 160 -2.65 0.56 -22.37
C GLU A 160 -2.63 -0.82 -21.71
N ARG A 161 -2.42 -0.86 -20.39
CA ARG A 161 -2.39 -2.11 -19.60
C ARG A 161 -3.79 -2.59 -19.19
N ASN A 162 -4.80 -1.74 -19.28
CA ASN A 162 -6.17 -2.08 -18.87
C ASN A 162 -7.02 -2.54 -20.06
N ASN A 163 -7.37 -3.83 -20.06
CA ASN A 163 -8.22 -4.48 -21.08
C ASN A 163 -9.59 -4.89 -20.53
N SER A 164 -10.05 -4.26 -19.43
CA SER A 164 -11.33 -4.59 -18.80
C SER A 164 -12.52 -4.36 -19.75
N PRO A 165 -13.52 -5.26 -19.78
CA PRO A 165 -14.81 -5.01 -20.42
C PRO A 165 -15.57 -3.82 -19.83
N ALA A 166 -15.24 -3.40 -18.60
CA ALA A 166 -15.84 -2.24 -17.94
C ALA A 166 -15.14 -0.91 -18.24
N LYS A 167 -14.11 -0.87 -19.10
CA LYS A 167 -13.26 0.31 -19.34
C LYS A 167 -14.04 1.59 -19.66
N ASP A 168 -15.15 1.47 -20.39
CA ASP A 168 -15.97 2.63 -20.77
C ASP A 168 -16.77 3.22 -19.59
N ARG A 169 -16.76 2.55 -18.43
CA ARG A 169 -17.38 3.01 -17.18
C ARG A 169 -16.35 3.38 -16.11
N ILE A 170 -15.05 3.37 -16.46
CA ILE A 170 -13.98 3.63 -15.50
C ILE A 170 -13.12 4.77 -16.04
N MET A 171 -12.92 5.77 -15.22
CA MET A 171 -11.94 6.83 -15.45
C MET A 171 -10.71 6.58 -14.59
N PHE A 172 -9.52 6.69 -15.18
CA PHE A 172 -8.26 6.63 -14.43
C PHE A 172 -7.58 8.00 -14.47
N ILE A 173 -7.04 8.40 -13.33
CA ILE A 173 -6.34 9.67 -13.12
C ILE A 173 -4.93 9.36 -12.66
N GLU A 174 -3.95 9.69 -13.50
CA GLU A 174 -2.51 9.50 -13.26
C GLU A 174 -1.99 10.55 -12.28
N ASP A 175 -2.46 10.47 -11.02
CA ASP A 175 -2.08 11.41 -9.99
C ASP A 175 -2.34 10.83 -8.59
N PHE A 176 -1.70 11.41 -7.57
CA PHE A 176 -2.04 11.17 -6.18
C PHE A 176 -3.41 11.75 -5.83
N TYR A 177 -4.24 10.96 -5.16
CA TYR A 177 -5.51 11.47 -4.65
C TYR A 177 -5.26 12.58 -3.62
N SER A 178 -6.00 13.67 -3.73
CA SER A 178 -5.91 14.84 -2.84
C SER A 178 -7.23 15.61 -2.80
N GLU A 179 -7.33 16.65 -1.96
CA GLU A 179 -8.53 17.47 -1.83
C GLU A 179 -9.01 18.14 -3.15
N LYS A 180 -8.11 18.35 -4.11
CA LYS A 180 -8.50 18.89 -5.44
C LYS A 180 -9.51 17.99 -6.16
N TYR A 181 -9.57 16.71 -5.78
CA TYR A 181 -10.50 15.72 -6.33
C TYR A 181 -11.75 15.50 -5.49
N SER A 182 -11.97 16.30 -4.44
CA SER A 182 -13.13 16.19 -3.55
C SER A 182 -14.49 16.44 -4.23
N HIS A 183 -14.47 16.97 -5.45
CA HIS A 183 -15.67 17.10 -6.27
C HIS A 183 -16.19 15.77 -6.83
N TYR A 184 -15.34 14.74 -6.95
CA TYR A 184 -15.78 13.38 -7.25
C TYR A 184 -16.43 12.78 -6.01
N LYS A 185 -17.64 12.29 -6.17
CA LYS A 185 -18.39 11.63 -5.09
C LYS A 185 -18.56 10.16 -5.42
N ALA A 186 -18.60 9.33 -4.39
CA ALA A 186 -18.75 7.90 -4.55
C ALA A 186 -19.64 7.30 -3.45
N ASP A 187 -20.27 6.16 -3.76
CA ASP A 187 -20.96 5.33 -2.80
C ASP A 187 -19.98 4.46 -1.99
N PHE A 188 -18.85 4.10 -2.63
CA PHE A 188 -17.80 3.29 -2.03
C PHE A 188 -16.41 3.83 -2.38
N ILE A 189 -15.56 3.99 -1.37
CA ILE A 189 -14.15 4.39 -1.55
C ILE A 189 -13.29 3.30 -0.96
N CYS A 190 -12.29 2.83 -1.69
CA CYS A 190 -11.30 1.90 -1.19
C CYS A 190 -9.86 2.38 -1.42
N CYS A 191 -8.99 1.97 -0.51
CA CYS A 191 -7.54 2.19 -0.56
C CYS A 191 -6.86 0.86 -0.22
N LYS A 192 -6.82 -0.05 -1.21
CA LYS A 192 -6.39 -1.43 -1.01
C LYS A 192 -4.91 -1.59 -1.30
N MET A 193 -4.14 -2.14 -0.35
CA MET A 193 -2.68 -2.33 -0.47
C MET A 193 -1.93 -1.03 -0.82
N THR A 194 -2.37 0.09 -0.25
CA THR A 194 -1.83 1.42 -0.52
C THR A 194 -1.61 2.20 0.76
N LEU A 195 -2.52 2.05 1.74
CA LEU A 195 -2.48 2.83 2.99
C LEU A 195 -1.18 2.63 3.76
N GLU A 196 -0.59 1.44 3.70
CA GLU A 196 0.70 1.09 4.30
C GLU A 196 1.90 1.85 3.70
N HIS A 197 1.72 2.41 2.51
CA HIS A 197 2.74 3.21 1.81
C HIS A 197 2.62 4.71 2.06
N ILE A 198 1.60 5.14 2.82
CA ILE A 198 1.32 6.56 3.06
C ILE A 198 1.89 6.98 4.42
N PRO A 199 2.98 7.79 4.44
CA PRO A 199 3.68 8.12 5.69
C PRO A 199 2.81 8.89 6.69
N ASP A 200 2.03 9.86 6.20
CA ASP A 200 1.15 10.71 7.01
C ASP A 200 -0.28 10.16 6.99
N THR A 201 -0.42 8.92 7.46
CA THR A 201 -1.65 8.11 7.39
C THR A 201 -2.85 8.83 8.00
N PHE A 202 -2.68 9.47 9.17
CA PHE A 202 -3.77 10.21 9.84
C PHE A 202 -4.27 11.37 8.99
N GLU A 203 -3.37 12.17 8.41
CA GLU A 203 -3.75 13.30 7.56
C GLU A 203 -4.43 12.82 6.26
N PHE A 204 -3.91 11.74 5.67
CA PHE A 204 -4.53 11.14 4.50
C PHE A 204 -5.97 10.67 4.78
N VAL A 205 -6.20 9.91 5.84
CA VAL A 205 -7.55 9.44 6.21
C VAL A 205 -8.46 10.63 6.56
N SER A 206 -7.92 11.64 7.23
CA SER A 206 -8.64 12.88 7.54
C SER A 206 -9.03 13.64 6.27
N MET A 207 -8.15 13.71 5.28
CA MET A 207 -8.41 14.31 3.99
C MET A 207 -9.51 13.53 3.23
N VAL A 208 -9.44 12.21 3.20
CA VAL A 208 -10.51 11.38 2.61
C VAL A 208 -11.85 11.65 3.31
N ARG A 209 -11.85 11.73 4.64
CA ARG A 209 -13.07 12.05 5.42
C ARG A 209 -13.61 13.44 5.07
N ARG A 210 -12.76 14.46 4.92
CA ARG A 210 -13.18 15.80 4.49
C ARG A 210 -13.76 15.79 3.06
N ALA A 211 -13.15 15.04 2.16
CA ALA A 211 -13.61 14.92 0.76
C ALA A 211 -14.99 14.27 0.65
N ILE A 212 -15.32 13.32 1.51
CA ILE A 212 -16.66 12.74 1.61
C ILE A 212 -17.69 13.81 2.03
N GLY A 213 -17.31 14.73 2.93
CA GLY A 213 -18.17 15.78 3.46
C GLY A 213 -19.34 15.20 4.28
N ASP A 214 -20.55 15.75 4.07
CA ASP A 214 -21.75 15.35 4.80
C ASP A 214 -22.46 14.11 4.23
N ASN A 215 -21.87 13.45 3.23
CA ASN A 215 -22.43 12.22 2.67
C ASN A 215 -22.18 11.03 3.58
N LEU A 216 -23.11 10.78 4.50
CA LEU A 216 -23.05 9.66 5.46
C LEU A 216 -23.31 8.28 4.81
N LYS A 217 -23.62 8.22 3.52
CA LYS A 217 -23.90 6.96 2.81
C LYS A 217 -22.66 6.38 2.14
N THR A 218 -21.59 7.17 1.99
CA THR A 218 -20.32 6.64 1.44
C THR A 218 -19.68 5.67 2.43
N THR A 219 -19.40 4.46 1.97
CA THR A 219 -18.62 3.45 2.70
C THR A 219 -17.13 3.59 2.36
N VAL A 220 -16.25 3.46 3.34
CA VAL A 220 -14.79 3.45 3.17
C VAL A 220 -14.19 2.17 3.70
#